data_2409d0effb00c04f0d59ec7b5eb0df9b
#
_entry.id   2409d0effb00c04f0d59ec7b5eb0df9b
#
_cell.length_a   1.000
_cell.length_b   1.000
_cell.length_c   1.000
_cell.angle_alpha   90.00
_cell.angle_beta   90.00
_cell.angle_gamma   90.00
#
_symmetry.space_group_name_H-M   'P 1'
#
loop_
_entity.id
_entity.type
_entity.pdbx_description
1 polymer ?
#
loop_
_entity_poly.entity_id
_entity_poly.type
_entity_poly.pdbx_seq_one_letter_code
_entity_poly.pdbx_strand_id
1 'polypeptide(L)'
;MRYLSILFFVSLITNAQIKRIEPPFWWEGMNDSKLQVLIYGDNIARYKVKSKGMDLINVERVENENYLFLNFNLSFQKKGFYDIDLYDSFDRKIDNYSYEIKSREKGKKISSFNSSDVIYLIMPDRFANGNQSNDSHPDLTEKVNRKEQDGRHGGDIEGIIKNLDYLQELGITTIWSTPLCEDNDPKVSYHTYAQSDVYRIDPRFGTNNDYKRLAENLHQRGMKIIMDYVTNHWGIEHWMIKDLPNKDWIHKFDKYVNTNHRKEIHSDPYASKKDKKELIQGWFVPSMADLNQSNPL
;
A
#
# COMPACT_ATOMS: atom_id res chain seq x y z
N MET A 1 63.22 -13.85 13.91
CA MET A 1 61.93 -14.46 13.67
C MET A 1 60.95 -13.36 13.28
N ARG A 2 60.54 -13.32 12.00
CA ARG A 2 59.53 -12.36 11.49
C ARG A 2 58.17 -13.04 11.54
N TYR A 3 57.25 -12.51 12.33
CA TYR A 3 55.86 -12.98 12.38
C TYR A 3 55.12 -12.38 11.17
N LEU A 4 54.65 -13.23 10.27
CA LEU A 4 53.78 -12.90 9.18
C LEU A 4 52.34 -12.94 9.69
N SER A 5 51.72 -11.77 9.95
CA SER A 5 50.33 -11.69 10.30
C SER A 5 49.47 -11.82 9.04
N ILE A 6 48.84 -12.96 8.86
CA ILE A 6 47.84 -13.21 7.84
C ILE A 6 46.52 -12.58 8.29
N LEU A 7 46.14 -11.45 7.71
CA LEU A 7 44.78 -10.89 7.89
C LEU A 7 43.80 -11.75 7.09
N PHE A 8 42.98 -12.50 7.79
CA PHE A 8 41.81 -13.16 7.20
C PHE A 8 40.74 -12.09 6.96
N PHE A 9 40.55 -11.68 5.71
CA PHE A 9 39.35 -10.95 5.30
C PHE A 9 38.19 -11.94 5.25
N VAL A 10 37.39 -11.99 6.32
CA VAL A 10 36.07 -12.63 6.30
C VAL A 10 35.17 -11.69 5.53
N SER A 11 34.98 -11.94 4.23
CA SER A 11 33.91 -11.28 3.48
C SER A 11 32.58 -11.80 4.05
N LEU A 12 31.90 -10.98 4.82
CA LEU A 12 30.49 -11.18 5.14
C LEU A 12 29.71 -11.19 3.82
N ILE A 13 29.40 -12.38 3.34
CA ILE A 13 28.47 -12.55 2.22
C ILE A 13 27.10 -12.20 2.78
N THR A 14 26.74 -10.92 2.66
CA THR A 14 25.33 -10.52 2.87
C THR A 14 24.56 -11.06 1.68
N ASN A 15 23.83 -12.14 1.88
CA ASN A 15 22.88 -12.62 0.88
C ASN A 15 21.85 -11.53 0.64
N ALA A 16 21.52 -11.29 -0.63
CA ALA A 16 20.37 -10.47 -0.96
C ALA A 16 19.15 -11.15 -0.34
N GLN A 17 18.41 -10.41 0.43
CA GLN A 17 17.11 -10.86 0.89
C GLN A 17 16.06 -9.94 0.30
N ILE A 18 15.20 -10.51 -0.54
CA ILE A 18 14.01 -9.81 -1.02
C ILE A 18 13.11 -9.62 0.20
N LYS A 19 12.93 -8.36 0.62
CA LYS A 19 12.08 -7.99 1.76
C LYS A 19 10.66 -7.75 1.34
N ARG A 20 10.46 -7.13 0.15
CA ARG A 20 9.14 -6.82 -0.41
C ARG A 20 9.14 -6.95 -1.92
N ILE A 21 7.98 -7.32 -2.46
CA ILE A 21 7.65 -7.27 -3.88
C ILE A 21 6.26 -6.63 -4.01
N GLU A 22 6.16 -5.58 -4.82
CA GLU A 22 4.91 -4.85 -5.02
C GLU A 22 4.69 -4.53 -6.50
N PRO A 23 3.47 -4.82 -7.04
CA PRO A 23 2.39 -5.54 -6.40
C PRO A 23 2.75 -7.01 -6.12
N PRO A 24 2.20 -7.66 -5.08
CA PRO A 24 2.61 -9.01 -4.68
C PRO A 24 2.13 -10.11 -5.64
N PHE A 25 1.24 -9.79 -6.55
CA PHE A 25 0.72 -10.64 -7.64
C PHE A 25 0.04 -9.78 -8.70
N TRP A 26 -0.26 -10.36 -9.87
CA TRP A 26 -1.01 -9.69 -10.93
C TRP A 26 -2.04 -10.63 -11.55
N TRP A 27 -2.70 -10.19 -12.64
CA TRP A 27 -3.72 -10.98 -13.33
C TRP A 27 -3.41 -11.10 -14.83
N GLU A 28 -3.74 -12.27 -15.40
CA GLU A 28 -3.73 -12.47 -16.86
C GLU A 28 -4.81 -11.62 -17.55
N GLY A 29 -4.58 -11.23 -18.79
CA GLY A 29 -5.58 -10.61 -19.66
C GLY A 29 -6.05 -9.22 -19.21
N MET A 30 -5.20 -8.45 -18.55
CA MET A 30 -5.41 -7.01 -18.33
C MET A 30 -5.36 -6.26 -19.65
N ASN A 31 -6.10 -5.14 -19.76
CA ASN A 31 -6.11 -4.32 -20.99
C ASN A 31 -4.73 -3.70 -21.27
N ASP A 32 -4.05 -3.21 -20.23
CA ASP A 32 -2.63 -2.88 -20.32
C ASP A 32 -1.81 -4.12 -20.04
N SER A 33 -0.96 -4.47 -20.99
CA SER A 33 -0.05 -5.62 -20.87
C SER A 33 1.23 -5.28 -20.10
N LYS A 34 1.47 -4.02 -19.77
CA LYS A 34 2.64 -3.59 -19.03
C LYS A 34 2.42 -3.82 -17.53
N LEU A 35 3.40 -4.42 -16.90
CA LEU A 35 3.47 -4.56 -15.45
C LEU A 35 4.83 -4.08 -14.96
N GLN A 36 4.83 -3.13 -14.03
CA GLN A 36 6.01 -2.79 -13.27
C GLN A 36 5.94 -3.47 -11.90
N VAL A 37 7.01 -4.16 -11.52
CA VAL A 37 7.16 -4.84 -10.22
C VAL A 37 8.34 -4.20 -9.50
N LEU A 38 8.07 -3.63 -8.33
CA LEU A 38 9.08 -3.14 -7.41
C LEU A 38 9.61 -4.32 -6.58
N ILE A 39 10.94 -4.41 -6.47
CA ILE A 39 11.61 -5.28 -5.51
C ILE A 39 12.38 -4.38 -4.53
N TYR A 40 12.19 -4.62 -3.24
CA TYR A 40 12.88 -3.93 -2.16
C TYR A 40 13.68 -4.91 -1.30
N GLY A 41 14.90 -4.53 -0.97
CA GLY A 41 15.80 -5.29 -0.09
C GLY A 41 17.16 -4.59 0.04
N ASP A 42 18.00 -4.98 0.99
CA ASP A 42 19.26 -4.31 1.26
C ASP A 42 20.23 -4.42 0.06
N ASN A 43 20.59 -3.26 -0.52
CA ASN A 43 21.46 -3.15 -1.69
C ASN A 43 21.06 -4.07 -2.86
N ILE A 44 19.75 -4.26 -3.06
CA ILE A 44 19.20 -5.19 -4.06
C ILE A 44 19.59 -4.78 -5.49
N ALA A 45 19.83 -3.48 -5.74
CA ALA A 45 20.15 -2.94 -7.06
C ALA A 45 21.48 -3.46 -7.65
N ARG A 46 22.37 -3.99 -6.83
CA ARG A 46 23.64 -4.58 -7.29
C ARG A 46 23.50 -5.91 -8.02
N TYR A 47 22.35 -6.58 -7.87
CA TYR A 47 22.13 -7.88 -8.46
C TYR A 47 21.59 -7.81 -9.88
N LYS A 48 21.95 -8.80 -10.69
CA LYS A 48 21.35 -9.04 -12.00
C LYS A 48 20.03 -9.76 -11.81
N VAL A 49 19.02 -9.41 -12.59
CA VAL A 49 17.70 -10.05 -12.56
C VAL A 49 17.51 -10.86 -13.82
N LYS A 50 17.00 -12.08 -13.65
CA LYS A 50 16.48 -12.90 -14.75
C LYS A 50 15.09 -13.36 -14.39
N SER A 51 14.20 -13.40 -15.37
CA SER A 51 12.85 -13.95 -15.21
C SER A 51 12.69 -15.20 -16.07
N LYS A 52 12.06 -16.21 -15.49
CA LYS A 52 11.71 -17.44 -16.18
C LYS A 52 10.24 -17.45 -16.54
N GLY A 53 9.95 -17.35 -17.85
CA GLY A 53 8.58 -17.47 -18.37
C GLY A 53 7.75 -16.18 -18.35
N MET A 54 8.26 -15.07 -17.81
CA MET A 54 7.70 -13.73 -18.05
C MET A 54 8.69 -12.90 -18.89
N ASP A 55 8.16 -12.10 -19.81
CA ASP A 55 8.93 -11.24 -20.72
C ASP A 55 9.41 -9.98 -19.96
N LEU A 56 10.63 -10.02 -19.43
CA LEU A 56 11.29 -8.91 -18.75
C LEU A 56 11.87 -7.95 -19.77
N ILE A 57 11.26 -6.77 -19.94
CA ILE A 57 11.68 -5.73 -20.90
C ILE A 57 12.96 -5.05 -20.44
N ASN A 58 12.94 -4.53 -19.21
CA ASN A 58 14.09 -3.84 -18.59
C ASN A 58 14.05 -3.90 -17.07
N VAL A 59 15.18 -3.54 -16.48
CA VAL A 59 15.37 -3.38 -15.02
C VAL A 59 15.84 -1.95 -14.77
N GLU A 60 14.99 -1.16 -14.13
CA GLU A 60 15.32 0.21 -13.75
C GLU A 60 15.95 0.25 -12.36
N ARG A 61 17.01 1.03 -12.23
CA ARG A 61 17.73 1.32 -10.99
C ARG A 61 17.58 2.78 -10.67
N VAL A 62 17.33 3.07 -9.41
CA VAL A 62 17.12 4.43 -8.91
C VAL A 62 18.28 4.87 -8.02
N GLU A 63 18.20 6.09 -7.46
CA GLU A 63 19.26 6.61 -6.58
C GLU A 63 19.50 5.72 -5.35
N ASN A 64 18.46 5.12 -4.82
CA ASN A 64 18.53 4.25 -3.65
C ASN A 64 18.77 2.80 -4.09
N GLU A 65 19.93 2.25 -3.72
CA GLU A 65 20.33 0.89 -4.08
C GLU A 65 19.45 -0.22 -3.45
N ASN A 66 18.52 0.12 -2.56
CA ASN A 66 17.58 -0.82 -1.96
C ASN A 66 16.39 -1.15 -2.89
N TYR A 67 16.35 -0.59 -4.11
CA TYR A 67 15.22 -0.75 -5.02
C TYR A 67 15.63 -1.25 -6.40
N LEU A 68 14.75 -2.08 -6.97
CA LEU A 68 14.72 -2.44 -8.38
C LEU A 68 13.28 -2.32 -8.89
N PHE A 69 13.10 -1.75 -10.08
CA PHE A 69 11.83 -1.73 -10.78
C PHE A 69 11.95 -2.59 -12.05
N LEU A 70 11.15 -3.64 -12.10
CA LEU A 70 11.14 -4.61 -13.19
C LEU A 70 9.96 -4.34 -14.10
N ASN A 71 10.19 -4.04 -15.37
CA ASN A 71 9.14 -3.81 -16.34
C ASN A 71 8.93 -5.05 -17.19
N PHE A 72 7.72 -5.61 -17.13
CA PHE A 72 7.32 -6.81 -17.86
C PHE A 72 6.28 -6.50 -18.94
N ASN A 73 6.30 -7.30 -20.01
CA ASN A 73 5.22 -7.38 -20.99
C ASN A 73 4.42 -8.68 -20.76
N LEU A 74 3.15 -8.53 -20.43
CA LEU A 74 2.25 -9.66 -20.11
C LEU A 74 1.25 -9.97 -21.23
N SER A 75 1.47 -9.51 -22.48
CA SER A 75 0.52 -9.65 -23.59
C SER A 75 0.04 -11.10 -23.79
N PHE A 76 0.90 -12.08 -23.55
CA PHE A 76 0.60 -13.51 -23.73
C PHE A 76 0.72 -14.31 -22.44
N GLN A 77 0.86 -13.61 -21.30
CA GLN A 77 1.07 -14.25 -20.02
C GLN A 77 -0.20 -14.97 -19.55
N LYS A 78 -0.03 -16.20 -19.08
CA LYS A 78 -1.10 -17.04 -18.51
C LYS A 78 -0.98 -17.07 -16.99
N LYS A 79 -2.09 -17.47 -16.33
CA LYS A 79 -2.06 -17.76 -14.89
C LYS A 79 -0.97 -18.78 -14.57
N GLY A 80 -0.29 -18.60 -13.47
CA GLY A 80 0.77 -19.50 -13.02
C GLY A 80 1.76 -18.79 -12.09
N PHE A 81 2.79 -19.53 -11.73
CA PHE A 81 3.91 -19.01 -10.94
C PHE A 81 5.15 -18.89 -11.82
N TYR A 82 5.83 -17.77 -11.73
CA TYR A 82 6.97 -17.40 -12.58
C TYR A 82 8.13 -16.92 -11.72
N ASP A 83 9.30 -17.51 -11.93
CA ASP A 83 10.46 -17.20 -11.10
C ASP A 83 11.11 -15.87 -11.54
N ILE A 84 11.39 -15.04 -10.55
CA ILE A 84 12.25 -13.86 -10.64
C ILE A 84 13.52 -14.19 -9.84
N ASP A 85 14.61 -14.40 -10.55
CA ASP A 85 15.88 -14.85 -10.00
C ASP A 85 16.88 -13.69 -9.89
N LEU A 86 17.54 -13.58 -8.74
CA LEU A 86 18.63 -12.64 -8.49
C LEU A 86 19.97 -13.33 -8.57
N TYR A 87 20.92 -12.72 -9.29
CA TYR A 87 22.29 -13.23 -9.51
C TYR A 87 23.33 -12.20 -9.09
N ASP A 88 24.43 -12.65 -8.51
CA ASP A 88 25.58 -11.80 -8.24
C ASP A 88 26.41 -11.51 -9.50
N SER A 89 27.53 -10.78 -9.32
CA SER A 89 28.47 -10.44 -10.41
C SER A 89 29.14 -11.66 -11.03
N PHE A 90 29.18 -12.80 -10.34
CA PHE A 90 29.76 -14.07 -10.79
C PHE A 90 28.72 -15.03 -11.39
N ASP A 91 27.49 -14.53 -11.67
CA ASP A 91 26.35 -15.31 -12.18
C ASP A 91 25.91 -16.45 -11.24
N ARG A 92 26.16 -16.35 -9.94
CA ARG A 92 25.62 -17.25 -8.95
C ARG A 92 24.24 -16.78 -8.50
N LYS A 93 23.27 -17.66 -8.53
CA LYS A 93 21.91 -17.37 -8.02
C LYS A 93 21.98 -17.15 -6.51
N ILE A 94 21.53 -15.98 -6.07
CA ILE A 94 21.57 -15.53 -4.68
C ILE A 94 20.20 -15.66 -4.01
N ASP A 95 19.12 -15.30 -4.74
CA ASP A 95 17.77 -15.32 -4.23
C ASP A 95 16.78 -15.56 -5.36
N ASN A 96 15.54 -15.91 -5.02
CA ASN A 96 14.45 -16.00 -5.99
C ASN A 96 13.10 -15.69 -5.34
N TYR A 97 12.18 -15.24 -6.18
CA TYR A 97 10.79 -15.05 -5.81
C TYR A 97 9.88 -15.70 -6.87
N SER A 98 8.91 -16.47 -6.41
CA SER A 98 7.90 -17.10 -7.28
C SER A 98 6.70 -16.16 -7.39
N TYR A 99 6.65 -15.40 -8.50
CA TYR A 99 5.63 -14.37 -8.74
C TYR A 99 4.35 -15.00 -9.31
N GLU A 100 3.21 -14.68 -8.71
CA GLU A 100 1.92 -15.24 -9.10
C GLU A 100 1.19 -14.35 -10.11
N ILE A 101 0.85 -14.93 -11.27
CA ILE A 101 -0.15 -14.37 -12.19
C ILE A 101 -1.45 -15.14 -11.99
N LYS A 102 -2.49 -14.44 -11.56
CA LYS A 102 -3.81 -15.01 -11.26
C LYS A 102 -4.72 -15.03 -12.49
N SER A 103 -5.68 -15.94 -12.48
CA SER A 103 -6.75 -15.94 -13.48
C SER A 103 -7.74 -14.82 -13.22
N ARG A 104 -8.18 -14.12 -14.27
CA ARG A 104 -9.36 -13.26 -14.19
C ARG A 104 -10.61 -14.08 -14.48
N GLU A 105 -11.61 -13.96 -13.60
CA GLU A 105 -12.94 -14.51 -13.86
C GLU A 105 -13.59 -13.77 -15.04
N LYS A 106 -13.63 -14.43 -16.21
CA LYS A 106 -14.27 -13.87 -17.40
C LYS A 106 -15.78 -13.80 -17.19
N GLY A 107 -16.38 -12.64 -17.48
CA GLY A 107 -17.82 -12.47 -17.48
C GLY A 107 -18.44 -12.15 -16.12
N LYS A 108 -17.69 -12.08 -15.04
CA LYS A 108 -18.20 -11.57 -13.77
C LYS A 108 -18.50 -10.08 -13.91
N LYS A 109 -19.78 -9.71 -13.92
CA LYS A 109 -20.17 -8.31 -13.84
C LYS A 109 -19.77 -7.78 -12.46
N ILE A 110 -18.84 -6.82 -12.44
CA ILE A 110 -18.58 -6.04 -11.23
C ILE A 110 -19.81 -5.15 -11.04
N SER A 111 -20.54 -5.38 -9.95
CA SER A 111 -21.67 -4.53 -9.59
C SER A 111 -21.11 -3.18 -9.10
N SER A 112 -21.35 -2.12 -9.86
CA SER A 112 -21.06 -0.75 -9.45
C SER A 112 -22.23 -0.17 -8.66
N PHE A 113 -22.01 0.93 -7.94
CA PHE A 113 -23.08 1.70 -7.32
C PHE A 113 -23.75 2.63 -8.34
N ASN A 114 -24.99 3.01 -8.08
CA ASN A 114 -25.77 3.93 -8.91
C ASN A 114 -26.74 4.75 -8.04
N SER A 115 -27.62 5.56 -8.66
CA SER A 115 -28.53 6.46 -7.96
C SER A 115 -29.59 5.76 -7.08
N SER A 116 -29.74 4.44 -7.16
CA SER A 116 -30.63 3.67 -6.28
C SER A 116 -29.94 3.18 -5.00
N ASP A 117 -28.64 3.37 -4.88
CA ASP A 117 -27.89 2.93 -3.72
C ASP A 117 -27.97 3.95 -2.57
N VAL A 118 -28.13 3.43 -1.37
CA VAL A 118 -27.99 4.15 -0.11
C VAL A 118 -26.62 3.83 0.45
N ILE A 119 -25.69 4.78 0.37
CA ILE A 119 -24.30 4.62 0.80
C ILE A 119 -24.19 5.10 2.25
N TYR A 120 -23.67 4.23 3.12
CA TYR A 120 -23.40 4.54 4.53
C TYR A 120 -21.90 4.57 4.78
N LEU A 121 -21.39 5.75 5.17
CA LEU A 121 -19.98 5.91 5.57
C LEU A 121 -19.79 5.39 6.98
N ILE A 122 -18.98 4.35 7.13
CA ILE A 122 -18.61 3.76 8.43
C ILE A 122 -17.17 4.16 8.77
N MET A 123 -16.97 4.62 9.99
CA MET A 123 -15.67 4.68 10.64
C MET A 123 -15.53 3.44 11.54
N PRO A 124 -14.78 2.41 11.14
CA PRO A 124 -14.79 1.11 11.81
C PRO A 124 -14.46 1.19 13.29
N ASP A 125 -13.41 1.95 13.64
CA ASP A 125 -12.96 2.16 15.02
C ASP A 125 -14.08 2.67 15.96
N ARG A 126 -15.06 3.40 15.41
CA ARG A 126 -16.15 4.04 16.16
C ARG A 126 -17.47 3.32 16.04
N PHE A 127 -17.58 2.34 15.14
CA PHE A 127 -18.87 1.71 14.85
C PHE A 127 -19.20 0.60 15.85
N ALA A 128 -18.45 -0.47 15.87
CA ALA A 128 -18.67 -1.60 16.77
C ALA A 128 -17.38 -2.42 16.96
N ASN A 129 -17.11 -2.82 18.19
CA ASN A 129 -16.02 -3.74 18.52
C ASN A 129 -16.54 -5.18 18.52
N GLY A 130 -16.12 -5.96 17.55
CA GLY A 130 -16.49 -7.37 17.42
C GLY A 130 -15.47 -8.33 18.01
N ASN A 131 -14.21 -7.89 18.15
CA ASN A 131 -13.11 -8.69 18.66
C ASN A 131 -12.16 -7.83 19.53
N GLN A 132 -12.33 -7.88 20.83
CA GLN A 132 -11.51 -7.12 21.77
C GLN A 132 -10.03 -7.53 21.81
N SER A 133 -9.67 -8.69 21.27
CA SER A 133 -8.30 -9.16 21.29
C SER A 133 -7.39 -8.41 20.31
N ASN A 134 -7.94 -7.70 19.32
CA ASN A 134 -7.22 -6.90 18.34
C ASN A 134 -7.23 -5.39 18.61
N ASP A 135 -7.86 -4.92 19.70
CA ASP A 135 -7.93 -3.49 20.05
C ASP A 135 -6.56 -2.78 20.03
N SER A 136 -5.50 -3.54 20.30
CA SER A 136 -4.09 -3.08 20.23
C SER A 136 -3.21 -4.14 19.60
N HIS A 137 -2.20 -3.73 18.85
CA HIS A 137 -1.23 -4.64 18.24
C HIS A 137 0.19 -4.35 18.75
N PRO A 138 1.03 -5.36 19.07
CA PRO A 138 2.37 -5.13 19.62
C PRO A 138 3.26 -4.27 18.72
N ASP A 139 3.21 -4.48 17.41
CA ASP A 139 4.06 -3.81 16.43
C ASP A 139 3.58 -2.39 16.04
N LEU A 140 2.40 -1.97 16.48
CA LEU A 140 1.85 -0.66 16.17
C LEU A 140 1.91 0.26 17.39
N THR A 141 2.19 1.55 17.13
CA THR A 141 2.52 2.52 18.17
C THR A 141 1.30 2.88 19.01
N GLU A 142 0.22 3.35 18.40
CA GLU A 142 -0.97 3.77 19.13
C GLU A 142 -1.76 2.55 19.60
N LYS A 143 -2.07 2.54 20.90
CA LYS A 143 -2.87 1.50 21.55
C LYS A 143 -4.28 2.00 21.78
N VAL A 144 -5.20 1.08 22.11
CA VAL A 144 -6.58 1.46 22.45
C VAL A 144 -6.61 2.41 23.64
N ASN A 145 -7.35 3.51 23.48
CA ASN A 145 -7.58 4.50 24.55
C ASN A 145 -8.95 5.18 24.36
N ARG A 146 -10.00 4.52 24.82
CA ARG A 146 -11.39 5.00 24.72
C ARG A 146 -11.70 6.26 25.52
N LYS A 147 -10.80 6.70 26.42
CA LYS A 147 -10.99 7.91 27.20
C LYS A 147 -10.66 9.17 26.41
N GLU A 148 -9.80 9.04 25.40
CA GLU A 148 -9.41 10.14 24.54
C GLU A 148 -10.33 10.19 23.30
N GLN A 149 -10.82 11.38 22.98
CA GLN A 149 -11.69 11.59 21.84
C GLN A 149 -11.03 11.16 20.53
N ASP A 150 -9.75 11.48 20.35
CA ASP A 150 -8.95 11.16 19.17
C ASP A 150 -8.14 9.87 19.31
N GLY A 151 -8.32 9.12 20.42
CA GLY A 151 -7.71 7.83 20.63
C GLY A 151 -8.44 6.70 19.88
N ARG A 152 -7.83 5.55 19.78
CA ARG A 152 -8.48 4.36 19.21
C ARG A 152 -9.51 3.78 20.19
N HIS A 153 -10.69 3.42 19.67
CA HIS A 153 -11.78 2.87 20.46
C HIS A 153 -12.01 1.36 20.24
N GLY A 154 -11.34 0.77 19.24
CA GLY A 154 -11.29 -0.69 19.04
C GLY A 154 -12.45 -1.27 18.27
N GLY A 155 -13.26 -0.47 17.57
CA GLY A 155 -14.19 -0.99 16.57
C GLY A 155 -13.42 -1.61 15.39
N ASP A 156 -13.99 -2.64 14.74
CA ASP A 156 -13.28 -3.49 13.81
C ASP A 156 -14.19 -4.10 12.72
N ILE A 157 -13.58 -4.84 11.79
CA ILE A 157 -14.29 -5.54 10.69
C ILE A 157 -15.29 -6.57 11.25
N GLU A 158 -14.94 -7.27 12.32
CA GLU A 158 -15.82 -8.24 12.96
C GLU A 158 -17.08 -7.56 13.54
N GLY A 159 -16.91 -6.36 14.11
CA GLY A 159 -18.02 -5.55 14.59
C GLY A 159 -18.96 -5.11 13.47
N ILE A 160 -18.41 -4.77 12.29
CA ILE A 160 -19.23 -4.48 11.11
C ILE A 160 -20.01 -5.73 10.69
N ILE A 161 -19.34 -6.88 10.58
CA ILE A 161 -19.96 -8.15 10.15
C ILE A 161 -21.13 -8.54 11.07
N LYS A 162 -20.95 -8.41 12.38
CA LYS A 162 -21.99 -8.72 13.38
C LYS A 162 -23.22 -7.82 13.31
N ASN A 163 -23.11 -6.65 12.68
CA ASN A 163 -24.17 -5.66 12.58
C ASN A 163 -24.73 -5.50 11.15
N LEU A 164 -24.44 -6.44 10.22
CA LEU A 164 -24.91 -6.33 8.84
C LEU A 164 -26.43 -6.42 8.72
N ASP A 165 -27.09 -7.21 9.56
CA ASP A 165 -28.56 -7.32 9.56
C ASP A 165 -29.21 -5.99 9.96
N TYR A 166 -28.69 -5.32 11.00
CA TYR A 166 -29.10 -3.97 11.38
C TYR A 166 -28.93 -2.97 10.21
N LEU A 167 -27.79 -2.98 9.53
CA LEU A 167 -27.53 -2.08 8.41
C LEU A 167 -28.46 -2.36 7.22
N GLN A 168 -28.78 -3.64 6.96
CA GLN A 168 -29.73 -4.04 5.93
C GLN A 168 -31.16 -3.61 6.28
N GLU A 169 -31.60 -3.79 7.51
CA GLU A 169 -32.91 -3.34 8.00
C GLU A 169 -33.05 -1.82 7.95
N LEU A 170 -31.95 -1.08 8.13
CA LEU A 170 -31.91 0.37 7.97
C LEU A 170 -32.05 0.81 6.51
N GLY A 171 -32.01 -0.12 5.55
CA GLY A 171 -32.12 0.15 4.11
C GLY A 171 -30.80 0.51 3.44
N ILE A 172 -29.66 0.24 4.08
CA ILE A 172 -28.33 0.48 3.49
C ILE A 172 -28.07 -0.57 2.41
N THR A 173 -27.61 -0.13 1.24
CA THR A 173 -27.26 -1.00 0.13
C THR A 173 -25.76 -1.05 -0.14
N THR A 174 -25.02 -0.07 0.34
CA THR A 174 -23.57 0.05 0.11
C THR A 174 -22.87 0.56 1.35
N ILE A 175 -21.84 -0.13 1.78
CA ILE A 175 -20.95 0.33 2.85
C ILE A 175 -19.70 0.97 2.22
N TRP A 176 -19.36 2.15 2.71
CA TRP A 176 -18.09 2.82 2.49
C TRP A 176 -17.40 3.00 3.84
N SER A 177 -16.36 2.22 4.11
CA SER A 177 -15.55 2.45 5.32
C SER A 177 -14.51 3.55 5.09
N THR A 178 -14.14 4.28 6.14
CA THR A 178 -12.83 4.98 6.13
C THR A 178 -11.72 3.99 5.80
N PRO A 179 -10.52 4.42 5.40
CA PRO A 179 -9.45 3.49 5.03
C PRO A 179 -9.25 2.39 6.05
N LEU A 180 -8.92 1.18 5.60
CA LEU A 180 -8.67 0.01 6.45
C LEU A 180 -7.21 -0.44 6.41
N CYS A 181 -6.39 0.13 5.52
CA CYS A 181 -4.97 -0.19 5.45
C CYS A 181 -4.24 0.30 6.70
N GLU A 182 -3.13 -0.37 7.02
CA GLU A 182 -2.35 -0.12 8.22
C GLU A 182 -1.93 1.36 8.37
N ASP A 183 -2.07 1.88 9.58
CA ASP A 183 -1.65 3.23 9.97
C ASP A 183 -0.87 3.16 11.28
N ASN A 184 0.42 3.46 11.24
CA ASN A 184 1.29 3.41 12.43
C ASN A 184 1.60 4.80 13.01
N ASP A 185 0.78 5.81 12.72
CA ASP A 185 0.92 7.09 13.41
C ASP A 185 0.80 6.89 14.93
N PRO A 186 1.61 7.61 15.72
CA PRO A 186 1.63 7.45 17.17
C PRO A 186 0.39 8.00 17.86
N LYS A 187 -0.41 8.78 17.15
CA LYS A 187 -1.67 9.39 17.62
C LYS A 187 -2.65 9.53 16.46
N VAL A 188 -3.94 9.49 16.77
CA VAL A 188 -5.02 9.74 15.80
C VAL A 188 -5.07 8.71 14.66
N SER A 189 -4.43 7.55 14.82
CA SER A 189 -4.39 6.51 13.79
C SER A 189 -5.72 5.78 13.59
N TYR A 190 -6.76 6.11 14.35
CA TYR A 190 -8.06 5.45 14.31
C TYR A 190 -8.78 5.57 12.97
N HIS A 191 -8.50 6.63 12.20
CA HIS A 191 -9.11 6.88 10.89
C HIS A 191 -8.32 6.31 9.72
N THR A 192 -7.07 5.88 9.94
CA THR A 192 -6.15 5.22 8.99
C THR A 192 -5.89 5.96 7.67
N TYR A 193 -5.96 7.29 7.66
CA TYR A 193 -5.59 8.10 6.50
C TYR A 193 -4.07 8.29 6.34
N ALA A 194 -3.27 8.12 7.41
CA ALA A 194 -1.81 8.15 7.36
C ALA A 194 -1.22 6.74 7.17
N GLN A 195 -1.49 6.13 6.02
CA GLN A 195 -1.18 4.72 5.76
C GLN A 195 0.32 4.43 5.85
N SER A 196 0.70 3.40 6.61
CA SER A 196 2.07 2.87 6.75
C SER A 196 2.33 1.63 5.90
N ASP A 197 1.28 0.92 5.47
CA ASP A 197 1.34 -0.18 4.51
C ASP A 197 0.02 -0.26 3.74
N VAL A 198 0.08 -0.14 2.41
CA VAL A 198 -1.10 -0.10 1.53
C VAL A 198 -1.58 -1.49 1.07
N TYR A 199 -0.84 -2.56 1.38
CA TYR A 199 -1.18 -3.94 1.04
C TYR A 199 -1.65 -4.77 2.24
N ARG A 200 -1.66 -4.17 3.42
CA ARG A 200 -2.03 -4.83 4.67
C ARG A 200 -3.19 -4.11 5.34
N ILE A 201 -4.24 -4.83 5.66
CA ILE A 201 -5.28 -4.32 6.57
C ILE A 201 -4.67 -4.08 7.95
N ASP A 202 -5.01 -2.97 8.58
CA ASP A 202 -4.56 -2.66 9.95
C ASP A 202 -4.97 -3.80 10.89
N PRO A 203 -4.02 -4.45 11.56
CA PRO A 203 -4.31 -5.62 12.39
C PRO A 203 -5.25 -5.31 13.56
N ARG A 204 -5.43 -4.02 13.90
CA ARG A 204 -6.41 -3.59 14.91
C ARG A 204 -7.84 -3.54 14.34
N PHE A 205 -8.00 -3.64 13.02
CA PHE A 205 -9.31 -3.86 12.37
C PHE A 205 -9.53 -5.31 11.96
N GLY A 206 -8.46 -6.08 11.79
CA GLY A 206 -8.49 -7.47 11.34
C GLY A 206 -7.38 -7.78 10.34
N THR A 207 -7.62 -8.75 9.47
CA THR A 207 -6.68 -9.21 8.45
C THR A 207 -7.22 -8.97 7.04
N ASN A 208 -6.35 -9.15 6.01
CA ASN A 208 -6.79 -9.14 4.61
C ASN A 208 -7.89 -10.20 4.35
N ASN A 209 -7.87 -11.32 5.07
CA ASN A 209 -8.90 -12.35 4.96
C ASN A 209 -10.21 -11.91 5.61
N ASP A 210 -10.17 -11.17 6.72
CA ASP A 210 -11.37 -10.60 7.34
C ASP A 210 -12.04 -9.57 6.42
N TYR A 211 -11.26 -8.76 5.70
CA TYR A 211 -11.82 -7.85 4.70
C TYR A 211 -12.51 -8.60 3.55
N LYS A 212 -11.92 -9.70 3.06
CA LYS A 212 -12.56 -10.56 2.05
C LYS A 212 -13.86 -11.15 2.59
N ARG A 213 -13.85 -11.65 3.83
CA ARG A 213 -15.03 -12.18 4.52
C ARG A 213 -16.14 -11.13 4.68
N LEU A 214 -15.78 -9.87 5.00
CA LEU A 214 -16.72 -8.75 5.02
C LEU A 214 -17.37 -8.55 3.65
N ALA A 215 -16.56 -8.50 2.58
CA ALA A 215 -17.06 -8.33 1.22
C ALA A 215 -18.00 -9.49 0.80
N GLU A 216 -17.64 -10.72 1.12
CA GLU A 216 -18.48 -11.91 0.85
C GLU A 216 -19.83 -11.84 1.60
N ASN A 217 -19.81 -11.48 2.88
CA ASN A 217 -21.03 -11.34 3.67
C ASN A 217 -21.97 -10.23 3.16
N LEU A 218 -21.40 -9.12 2.70
CA LEU A 218 -22.15 -8.04 2.05
C LEU A 218 -22.76 -8.50 0.72
N HIS A 219 -21.97 -9.13 -0.14
CA HIS A 219 -22.43 -9.61 -1.44
C HIS A 219 -23.53 -10.67 -1.32
N GLN A 220 -23.47 -11.57 -0.32
CA GLN A 220 -24.52 -12.54 -0.04
C GLN A 220 -25.85 -11.89 0.33
N ARG A 221 -25.83 -10.68 0.90
CA ARG A 221 -27.00 -9.87 1.23
C ARG A 221 -27.46 -8.96 0.07
N GLY A 222 -26.78 -9.02 -1.08
CA GLY A 222 -27.02 -8.09 -2.20
C GLY A 222 -26.50 -6.68 -1.94
N MET A 223 -25.73 -6.48 -0.88
CA MET A 223 -25.09 -5.21 -0.52
C MET A 223 -23.74 -5.07 -1.23
N LYS A 224 -23.25 -3.85 -1.33
CA LYS A 224 -21.97 -3.50 -1.96
C LYS A 224 -20.97 -2.94 -0.94
N ILE A 225 -19.70 -2.95 -1.31
CA ILE A 225 -18.63 -2.36 -0.51
C ILE A 225 -17.78 -1.42 -1.35
N ILE A 226 -17.43 -0.26 -0.80
CA ILE A 226 -16.46 0.68 -1.36
C ILE A 226 -15.26 0.67 -0.43
N MET A 227 -14.06 0.40 -1.00
CA MET A 227 -12.81 0.53 -0.28
C MET A 227 -12.30 1.96 -0.44
N ASP A 228 -12.17 2.69 0.66
CA ASP A 228 -11.46 3.97 0.67
C ASP A 228 -9.96 3.70 0.52
N TYR A 229 -9.37 4.21 -0.56
CA TYR A 229 -7.97 3.99 -0.88
C TYR A 229 -7.27 5.33 -1.13
N VAL A 230 -6.30 5.65 -0.28
CA VAL A 230 -5.61 6.93 -0.29
C VAL A 230 -4.46 6.90 -1.29
N THR A 231 -4.58 7.69 -2.38
CA THR A 231 -3.56 7.78 -3.45
C THR A 231 -2.80 9.11 -3.44
N ASN A 232 -3.23 10.07 -2.65
CA ASN A 232 -2.64 11.41 -2.62
C ASN A 232 -1.38 11.49 -1.76
N HIS A 233 -1.37 10.81 -0.63
CA HIS A 233 -0.30 10.87 0.35
C HIS A 233 -0.16 9.53 1.09
N TRP A 234 0.99 9.34 1.75
CA TRP A 234 1.19 8.26 2.72
C TRP A 234 1.58 8.83 4.08
N GLY A 235 1.38 8.06 5.13
CA GLY A 235 1.91 8.38 6.45
C GLY A 235 3.43 8.44 6.45
N ILE A 236 4.02 9.31 7.27
CA ILE A 236 5.50 9.37 7.42
C ILE A 236 6.07 8.07 8.00
N GLU A 237 5.23 7.25 8.61
CA GLU A 237 5.57 5.92 9.10
C GLU A 237 5.57 4.85 8.00
N HIS A 238 5.14 5.19 6.77
CA HIS A 238 5.20 4.26 5.64
C HIS A 238 6.63 3.85 5.35
N TRP A 239 6.87 2.55 5.17
CA TRP A 239 8.21 1.99 4.99
C TRP A 239 8.97 2.65 3.83
N MET A 240 8.30 2.98 2.74
CA MET A 240 8.91 3.64 1.58
C MET A 240 9.21 5.13 1.84
N ILE A 241 8.45 5.82 2.71
CA ILE A 241 8.75 7.20 3.09
C ILE A 241 10.02 7.26 3.96
N LYS A 242 10.27 6.22 4.76
CA LYS A 242 11.50 6.09 5.57
C LYS A 242 12.75 5.79 4.74
N ASP A 243 12.58 5.19 3.57
CA ASP A 243 13.66 4.81 2.68
C ASP A 243 13.24 5.03 1.21
N LEU A 244 13.16 6.29 0.77
CA LEU A 244 12.62 6.67 -0.54
C LEU A 244 13.47 6.11 -1.70
N PRO A 245 12.84 5.67 -2.81
CA PRO A 245 13.54 5.23 -4.02
C PRO A 245 14.42 6.32 -4.63
N ASN A 246 13.90 7.54 -4.69
CA ASN A 246 14.59 8.76 -5.13
C ASN A 246 14.03 9.99 -4.40
N LYS A 247 14.70 11.13 -4.54
CA LYS A 247 14.38 12.35 -3.77
C LYS A 247 13.06 12.99 -4.16
N ASP A 248 12.63 12.79 -5.39
CA ASP A 248 11.42 13.37 -5.96
C ASP A 248 10.20 12.42 -5.90
N TRP A 249 10.29 11.33 -5.13
CA TRP A 249 9.16 10.43 -4.87
C TRP A 249 8.02 11.11 -4.12
N ILE A 250 8.37 12.08 -3.28
CA ILE A 250 7.43 12.94 -2.56
C ILE A 250 7.77 14.40 -2.80
N HIS A 251 6.78 15.28 -2.68
CA HIS A 251 7.04 16.70 -2.65
C HIS A 251 7.68 17.10 -1.31
N LYS A 252 8.92 17.61 -1.36
CA LYS A 252 9.68 18.06 -0.19
C LYS A 252 9.87 19.57 -0.22
N PHE A 253 9.87 20.17 0.96
CA PHE A 253 10.13 21.59 1.19
C PHE A 253 11.13 21.74 2.32
N ASP A 254 11.92 22.82 2.32
CA ASP A 254 12.85 23.16 3.42
C ASP A 254 12.12 23.31 4.76
N LYS A 255 10.87 23.77 4.71
CA LYS A 255 9.95 23.82 5.84
C LYS A 255 8.62 23.20 5.41
N TYR A 256 7.91 22.63 6.37
CA TYR A 256 6.57 22.11 6.15
C TYR A 256 5.68 23.14 5.45
N VAL A 257 5.05 22.71 4.35
CA VAL A 257 4.07 23.48 3.59
C VAL A 257 2.78 22.70 3.56
N ASN A 258 1.76 23.24 4.21
CA ASN A 258 0.41 22.66 4.19
C ASN A 258 -0.28 22.97 2.86
N THR A 259 -1.07 22.03 2.34
CA THR A 259 -1.96 22.33 1.21
C THR A 259 -2.96 23.43 1.63
N ASN A 260 -3.28 24.33 0.72
CA ASN A 260 -4.21 25.43 1.03
C ASN A 260 -5.69 25.01 0.99
N HIS A 261 -6.00 23.78 0.55
CA HIS A 261 -7.36 23.21 0.39
C HIS A 261 -8.34 24.07 -0.45
N ARG A 262 -7.84 25.03 -1.22
CA ARG A 262 -8.65 25.95 -2.03
C ARG A 262 -8.90 25.37 -3.41
N LYS A 263 -9.89 24.50 -3.53
CA LYS A 263 -10.22 23.78 -4.77
C LYS A 263 -10.52 24.71 -5.95
N GLU A 264 -11.07 25.90 -5.70
CA GLU A 264 -11.41 26.92 -6.71
C GLU A 264 -10.18 27.43 -7.47
N ILE A 265 -8.99 27.34 -6.89
CA ILE A 265 -7.72 27.77 -7.50
C ILE A 265 -7.49 27.12 -8.86
N HIS A 266 -7.94 25.90 -9.09
CA HIS A 266 -7.78 25.21 -10.37
C HIS A 266 -8.55 25.90 -11.50
N SER A 267 -9.75 26.36 -11.23
CA SER A 267 -10.65 27.02 -12.20
C SER A 267 -10.47 28.53 -12.25
N ASP A 268 -9.78 29.11 -11.27
CA ASP A 268 -9.52 30.55 -11.22
C ASP A 268 -8.33 30.93 -12.12
N PRO A 269 -8.56 31.66 -13.24
CA PRO A 269 -7.49 32.09 -14.14
C PRO A 269 -6.55 33.12 -13.49
N TYR A 270 -6.97 33.79 -12.42
CA TYR A 270 -6.18 34.78 -11.69
C TYR A 270 -5.46 34.24 -10.47
N ALA A 271 -5.66 32.96 -10.14
CA ALA A 271 -4.95 32.34 -9.02
C ALA A 271 -3.43 32.43 -9.20
N SER A 272 -2.73 32.77 -8.14
CA SER A 272 -1.27 32.86 -8.17
C SER A 272 -0.62 31.49 -8.42
N LYS A 273 0.57 31.49 -9.04
CA LYS A 273 1.37 30.26 -9.20
C LYS A 273 1.69 29.62 -7.86
N LYS A 274 1.89 30.43 -6.81
CA LYS A 274 2.16 29.96 -5.45
C LYS A 274 0.95 29.18 -4.92
N ASP A 275 -0.25 29.77 -5.00
CA ASP A 275 -1.47 29.10 -4.52
C ASP A 275 -1.74 27.80 -5.26
N LYS A 276 -1.55 27.78 -6.59
CA LYS A 276 -1.67 26.57 -7.41
C LYS A 276 -0.68 25.50 -6.96
N LYS A 277 0.58 25.88 -6.72
CA LYS A 277 1.62 24.96 -6.25
C LYS A 277 1.31 24.41 -4.86
N GLU A 278 0.91 25.26 -3.91
CA GLU A 278 0.56 24.83 -2.55
C GLU A 278 -0.64 23.88 -2.52
N LEU A 279 -1.61 24.06 -3.42
CA LEU A 279 -2.75 23.15 -3.54
C LEU A 279 -2.32 21.75 -3.98
N ILE A 280 -1.41 21.64 -4.97
CA ILE A 280 -1.06 20.35 -5.61
C ILE A 280 0.10 19.64 -4.92
N GLN A 281 0.98 20.36 -4.24
CA GLN A 281 2.22 19.85 -3.69
C GLN A 281 2.35 20.01 -2.17
N GLY A 282 1.40 20.72 -1.52
CA GLY A 282 1.40 20.88 -0.09
C GLY A 282 0.95 19.58 0.62
N TRP A 283 1.55 19.30 1.76
CA TRP A 283 1.16 18.16 2.57
C TRP A 283 -0.18 18.40 3.26
N PHE A 284 -0.96 17.33 3.43
CA PHE A 284 -2.26 17.44 4.11
C PHE A 284 -2.09 17.84 5.59
N VAL A 285 -1.24 17.12 6.30
CA VAL A 285 -0.77 17.41 7.67
C VAL A 285 0.69 16.97 7.78
N PRO A 286 1.43 17.34 8.86
CA PRO A 286 2.84 16.99 9.01
C PRO A 286 3.14 15.48 8.97
N SER A 287 2.18 14.62 9.31
CA SER A 287 2.33 13.16 9.28
C SER A 287 1.91 12.52 7.96
N MET A 288 1.46 13.29 6.95
CA MET A 288 0.97 12.77 5.67
C MET A 288 1.76 13.38 4.52
N ALA A 289 2.79 12.64 4.07
CA ALA A 289 3.70 13.08 3.01
C ALA A 289 3.01 13.03 1.64
N ASP A 290 2.98 14.15 0.93
CA ASP A 290 2.39 14.27 -0.39
C ASP A 290 3.21 13.53 -1.43
N LEU A 291 2.58 12.58 -2.14
CA LEU A 291 3.23 11.79 -3.18
C LEU A 291 3.35 12.57 -4.48
N ASN A 292 4.47 12.46 -5.16
CA ASN A 292 4.67 13.08 -6.46
C ASN A 292 4.12 12.19 -7.59
N GLN A 293 2.84 12.31 -7.89
CA GLN A 293 2.20 11.56 -8.98
C GLN A 293 2.71 11.94 -10.38
N SER A 294 3.62 12.92 -10.50
CA SER A 294 4.31 13.26 -11.75
C SER A 294 5.61 12.47 -11.91
N ASN A 295 6.06 11.73 -10.90
CA ASN A 295 7.20 10.83 -11.01
C ASN A 295 6.84 9.70 -11.98
N PRO A 296 7.72 9.34 -12.96
CA PRO A 296 7.41 8.33 -13.97
C PRO A 296 7.49 6.88 -13.50
N LEU A 297 8.02 6.64 -12.28
CA LEU A 297 8.16 5.30 -11.68
C LEU A 297 6.94 4.88 -10.88
#